data_14f7700915403b4bb19716d600977047
#
_entry.id   14f7700915403b4bb19716d600977047
#
_cell.length_a   1.000
_cell.length_b   1.000
_cell.length_c   1.000
_cell.angle_alpha   90.00
_cell.angle_beta   90.00
_cell.angle_gamma   90.00
#
_symmetry.space_group_name_H-M   'P 1'
#
loop_
_entity.id
_entity.type
_entity.pdbx_description
1 polymer ?
#
loop_
_entity_poly.entity_id
_entity_poly.type
_entity_poly.pdbx_seq_one_letter_code
_entity_poly.pdbx_strand_id
1 'polypeptide(L)'
;MPIMSAWIKAKQKAVPMSADLMGLDQLVLVTAAGPDGTDWDWGTWANARLIKADGSSVWLDELDPDYWVSGSGSIRKNTDLYGNPLLIGGKKYDHSVLCHANGVMVYNINKEYVRFEAEVGLADQSTVGSVFFRIMNVFPKEEAARLLAAYPKELGALNANIDGLEN
;
A
#
# COMPACT_ATOMS: atom_id res chain seq x y z
N MET A 1 -10.26 12.36 -0.62
CA MET A 1 -10.89 11.65 0.52
C MET A 1 -10.50 10.19 0.50
N PRO A 2 -10.01 9.62 1.60
CA PRO A 2 -9.81 8.18 1.66
C PRO A 2 -11.16 7.45 1.65
N ILE A 3 -11.22 6.33 0.92
CA ILE A 3 -12.39 5.44 0.94
C ILE A 3 -12.43 4.73 2.29
N MET A 4 -11.25 4.32 2.79
CA MET A 4 -11.10 3.68 4.08
C MET A 4 -9.72 3.96 4.65
N SER A 5 -9.58 4.01 5.97
CA SER A 5 -8.30 4.16 6.64
C SER A 5 -8.24 3.35 7.94
N ALA A 6 -7.02 2.97 8.32
CA ALA A 6 -6.75 2.29 9.59
C ALA A 6 -5.36 2.70 10.08
N TRP A 7 -5.21 2.84 11.41
CA TRP A 7 -3.92 3.13 12.04
C TRP A 7 -3.47 1.91 12.84
N ILE A 8 -2.32 1.36 12.46
CA ILE A 8 -1.82 0.09 12.99
C ILE A 8 -0.44 0.29 13.58
N LYS A 9 -0.21 -0.27 14.76
CA LYS A 9 1.08 -0.24 15.45
C LYS A 9 1.87 -1.51 15.20
N ALA A 10 3.19 -1.41 15.35
CA ALA A 10 4.08 -2.58 15.31
C ALA A 10 3.64 -3.63 16.33
N LYS A 11 3.85 -4.91 15.96
CA LYS A 11 3.49 -6.09 16.75
C LYS A 11 1.99 -6.33 16.92
N GLN A 12 1.15 -5.44 16.44
CA GLN A 12 -0.30 -5.62 16.42
C GLN A 12 -0.68 -6.68 15.38
N LYS A 13 -1.72 -7.46 15.63
CA LYS A 13 -2.28 -8.38 14.64
C LYS A 13 -2.82 -7.59 13.45
N ALA A 14 -2.78 -8.20 12.26
CA ALA A 14 -3.33 -7.60 11.07
C ALA A 14 -4.83 -7.33 11.22
N VAL A 15 -5.27 -6.24 10.61
CA VAL A 15 -6.66 -5.75 10.67
C VAL A 15 -7.27 -5.83 9.27
N PRO A 16 -8.49 -6.37 9.10
CA PRO A 16 -9.12 -6.40 7.79
C PRO A 16 -9.50 -4.99 7.31
N MET A 17 -9.25 -4.75 6.04
CA MET A 17 -9.71 -3.56 5.32
C MET A 17 -10.36 -3.99 4.01
N SER A 18 -11.38 -3.26 3.60
CA SER A 18 -12.04 -3.50 2.32
C SER A 18 -12.62 -2.21 1.77
N ALA A 19 -12.80 -2.17 0.45
CA ALA A 19 -13.38 -1.01 -0.22
C ALA A 19 -14.18 -1.44 -1.44
N ASP A 20 -15.26 -0.72 -1.71
CA ASP A 20 -16.01 -0.82 -2.95
C ASP A 20 -15.23 -0.09 -4.05
N LEU A 21 -14.99 -0.77 -5.16
CA LEU A 21 -14.25 -0.23 -6.30
C LEU A 21 -15.11 -0.04 -7.55
N MET A 22 -16.41 -0.32 -7.46
CA MET A 22 -17.27 -0.27 -8.64
C MET A 22 -17.20 1.08 -9.34
N GLY A 23 -16.89 1.05 -10.64
CA GLY A 23 -16.78 2.24 -11.47
C GLY A 23 -15.51 3.04 -11.31
N LEU A 24 -14.55 2.57 -10.52
CA LEU A 24 -13.29 3.30 -10.30
C LEU A 24 -12.22 2.92 -11.33
N ASP A 25 -11.48 3.92 -11.78
CA ASP A 25 -10.37 3.74 -12.72
C ASP A 25 -9.05 3.44 -12.00
N GLN A 26 -8.89 3.88 -10.77
CA GLN A 26 -7.66 3.71 -9.99
C GLN A 26 -7.95 3.19 -8.60
N LEU A 27 -7.04 2.34 -8.12
CA LEU A 27 -6.89 1.98 -6.72
C LEU A 27 -5.58 2.57 -6.23
N VAL A 28 -5.63 3.38 -5.19
CA VAL A 28 -4.46 4.01 -4.60
C VAL A 28 -4.33 3.53 -3.15
N LEU A 29 -3.18 2.90 -2.86
CA LEU A 29 -2.88 2.37 -1.53
C LEU A 29 -1.76 3.21 -0.90
N VAL A 30 -2.06 3.82 0.23
CA VAL A 30 -1.13 4.73 0.91
C VAL A 30 -0.74 4.16 2.26
N THR A 31 0.56 4.18 2.54
CA THR A 31 1.12 3.92 3.87
C THR A 31 1.75 5.22 4.37
N ALA A 32 1.12 5.84 5.34
CA ALA A 32 1.57 7.13 5.89
C ALA A 32 2.14 6.95 7.29
N ALA A 33 3.21 7.69 7.60
CA ALA A 33 3.82 7.64 8.92
C ALA A 33 2.86 8.11 10.00
N GLY A 34 2.91 7.43 11.15
CA GLY A 34 2.24 7.88 12.37
C GLY A 34 3.00 9.01 13.05
N PRO A 35 2.54 9.45 14.25
CA PRO A 35 3.18 10.54 14.98
C PRO A 35 4.60 10.24 15.47
N ASP A 36 5.01 8.99 15.46
CA ASP A 36 6.35 8.54 15.87
C ASP A 36 7.40 8.59 14.74
N GLY A 37 7.07 9.17 13.58
CA GLY A 37 7.97 9.27 12.43
C GLY A 37 7.88 8.07 11.50
N THR A 38 8.94 7.84 10.70
CA THR A 38 8.95 6.81 9.65
C THR A 38 9.76 5.56 10.00
N ASP A 39 10.50 5.56 11.10
CA ASP A 39 11.38 4.45 11.44
C ASP A 39 10.60 3.14 11.64
N TRP A 40 11.03 2.08 10.97
CA TRP A 40 10.44 0.75 11.06
C TRP A 40 9.00 0.64 10.53
N ASP A 41 8.53 1.60 9.76
CA ASP A 41 7.16 1.63 9.24
C ASP A 41 6.98 0.73 8.00
N TRP A 42 7.24 -0.57 8.16
CA TRP A 42 7.12 -1.57 7.10
C TRP A 42 5.67 -2.01 6.93
N GLY A 43 4.86 -1.09 6.42
CA GLY A 43 3.44 -1.32 6.17
C GLY A 43 3.22 -2.41 5.13
N THR A 44 2.32 -3.34 5.44
CA THR A 44 2.08 -4.52 4.62
C THR A 44 0.61 -4.73 4.34
N TRP A 45 0.31 -4.94 3.06
CA TRP A 45 -1.00 -5.33 2.55
C TRP A 45 -0.98 -6.84 2.35
N ALA A 46 -1.46 -7.59 3.33
CA ALA A 46 -1.44 -9.05 3.31
C ALA A 46 -2.77 -9.60 2.82
N ASN A 47 -2.76 -10.75 2.18
CA ASN A 47 -3.93 -11.38 1.58
C ASN A 47 -4.77 -10.38 0.78
N ALA A 48 -4.09 -9.46 0.10
CA ALA A 48 -4.72 -8.40 -0.68
C ALA A 48 -5.17 -8.94 -2.02
N ARG A 49 -6.43 -8.69 -2.36
CA ARG A 49 -7.01 -9.18 -3.62
C ARG A 49 -8.02 -8.20 -4.19
N LEU A 50 -8.10 -8.22 -5.50
CA LEU A 50 -9.08 -7.46 -6.29
C LEU A 50 -10.12 -8.43 -6.83
N ILE A 51 -11.39 -8.12 -6.61
CA ILE A 51 -12.52 -8.99 -6.94
C ILE A 51 -13.31 -8.38 -8.09
N LYS A 52 -13.59 -9.18 -9.12
CA LYS A 52 -14.40 -8.79 -10.26
C LYS A 52 -15.89 -9.03 -9.98
N ALA A 53 -16.76 -8.45 -10.84
CA ALA A 53 -18.20 -8.58 -10.71
C ALA A 53 -18.70 -10.03 -10.78
N ASP A 54 -17.98 -10.90 -11.51
CA ASP A 54 -18.32 -12.33 -11.63
C ASP A 54 -17.86 -13.17 -10.42
N GLY A 55 -17.22 -12.54 -9.41
CA GLY A 55 -16.72 -13.20 -8.21
C GLY A 55 -15.29 -13.73 -8.33
N SER A 56 -14.71 -13.73 -9.53
CA SER A 56 -13.30 -14.10 -9.68
C SER A 56 -12.40 -13.02 -9.08
N SER A 57 -11.19 -13.40 -8.70
CA SER A 57 -10.25 -12.47 -8.06
C SER A 57 -8.82 -12.71 -8.49
N VAL A 58 -7.99 -11.68 -8.30
CA VAL A 58 -6.54 -11.77 -8.44
C VAL A 58 -5.89 -11.27 -7.14
N TRP A 59 -4.76 -11.88 -6.80
CA TRP A 59 -3.95 -11.37 -5.69
C TRP A 59 -3.24 -10.09 -6.12
N LEU A 60 -3.14 -9.13 -5.20
CA LEU A 60 -2.44 -7.88 -5.47
C LEU A 60 -0.98 -8.11 -5.88
N ASP A 61 -0.34 -9.12 -5.30
CA ASP A 61 1.04 -9.46 -5.62
C ASP A 61 1.23 -10.03 -7.03
N GLU A 62 0.15 -10.44 -7.70
CA GLU A 62 0.20 -10.85 -9.11
C GLU A 62 0.23 -9.67 -10.07
N LEU A 63 -0.01 -8.46 -9.57
CA LEU A 63 -0.02 -7.23 -10.35
C LEU A 63 1.16 -6.37 -9.97
N ASP A 64 1.62 -5.56 -10.93
CA ASP A 64 2.59 -4.51 -10.64
C ASP A 64 1.87 -3.16 -10.57
N PRO A 65 2.16 -2.33 -9.57
CA PRO A 65 1.60 -0.98 -9.56
C PRO A 65 2.12 -0.19 -10.76
N ASP A 66 1.24 0.62 -11.35
CA ASP A 66 1.60 1.49 -12.47
C ASP A 66 2.52 2.63 -12.02
N TYR A 67 2.45 2.96 -10.75
CA TYR A 67 3.27 3.96 -10.09
C TYR A 67 3.44 3.57 -8.63
N TRP A 68 4.64 3.75 -8.08
CA TRP A 68 4.86 3.49 -6.66
C TRP A 68 6.01 4.31 -6.09
N VAL A 69 5.92 4.57 -4.78
CA VAL A 69 7.01 5.11 -3.97
C VAL A 69 7.02 4.35 -2.65
N SER A 70 8.20 3.93 -2.23
CA SER A 70 8.40 3.39 -0.88
C SER A 70 9.31 4.33 -0.10
N GLY A 71 8.97 4.60 1.14
CA GLY A 71 9.74 5.49 2.01
C GLY A 71 11.15 4.99 2.33
N SER A 72 11.39 3.70 2.13
CA SER A 72 12.69 3.06 2.25
C SER A 72 12.72 1.82 1.38
N GLY A 73 13.82 1.61 0.65
CA GLY A 73 13.96 0.47 -0.23
C GLY A 73 12.90 0.44 -1.34
N SER A 74 12.54 -0.76 -1.76
CA SER A 74 11.50 -0.99 -2.76
C SER A 74 10.32 -1.73 -2.16
N ILE A 75 9.21 -1.80 -2.91
CA ILE A 75 8.12 -2.70 -2.54
C ILE A 75 8.61 -4.14 -2.58
N ARG A 76 8.05 -4.99 -1.73
CA ARG A 76 8.35 -6.42 -1.68
C ARG A 76 7.07 -7.22 -1.81
N LYS A 77 7.14 -8.31 -2.56
CA LYS A 77 6.01 -9.21 -2.74
C LYS A 77 6.28 -10.54 -2.03
N ASN A 78 5.34 -10.94 -1.17
CA ASN A 78 5.31 -12.25 -0.52
C ASN A 78 6.45 -12.55 0.44
N THR A 79 7.27 -11.56 0.76
CA THR A 79 8.38 -11.68 1.71
C THR A 79 8.48 -10.44 2.57
N ASP A 80 9.27 -10.53 3.64
CA ASP A 80 9.69 -9.36 4.40
C ASP A 80 10.85 -8.65 3.69
N LEU A 81 11.42 -7.63 4.35
CA LEU A 81 12.54 -6.84 3.84
C LEU A 81 13.76 -7.69 3.47
N TYR A 82 13.98 -8.80 4.17
CA TYR A 82 15.16 -9.65 4.00
C TYR A 82 14.91 -10.86 3.12
N GLY A 83 13.73 -10.99 2.53
CA GLY A 83 13.37 -12.14 1.71
C GLY A 83 12.89 -13.36 2.51
N ASN A 84 12.65 -13.21 3.80
CA ASN A 84 12.10 -14.25 4.66
C ASN A 84 10.58 -14.26 4.58
N PRO A 85 9.90 -15.32 5.07
CA PRO A 85 8.44 -15.34 5.11
C PRO A 85 7.86 -14.14 5.84
N LEU A 86 6.80 -13.55 5.26
CA LEU A 86 6.13 -12.39 5.83
C LEU A 86 5.29 -12.80 7.03
N LEU A 87 5.57 -12.21 8.18
CA LEU A 87 4.80 -12.42 9.41
C LEU A 87 4.23 -11.08 9.88
N ILE A 88 2.97 -11.09 10.33
CA ILE A 88 2.33 -9.95 11.00
C ILE A 88 1.67 -10.49 12.28
N GLY A 89 2.08 -9.95 13.43
CA GLY A 89 1.54 -10.41 14.71
C GLY A 89 1.74 -11.89 14.95
N GLY A 90 2.82 -12.47 14.43
CA GLY A 90 3.15 -13.89 14.54
C GLY A 90 2.47 -14.79 13.51
N LYS A 91 1.58 -14.26 12.66
CA LYS A 91 0.90 -15.04 11.63
C LYS A 91 1.64 -14.91 10.29
N LYS A 92 1.86 -16.06 9.63
CA LYS A 92 2.47 -16.09 8.30
C LYS A 92 1.44 -15.81 7.20
N TYR A 93 1.87 -15.03 6.20
CA TYR A 93 1.06 -14.73 5.01
C TYR A 93 1.83 -15.12 3.76
N ASP A 94 1.20 -15.89 2.88
CA ASP A 94 1.80 -16.31 1.61
C ASP A 94 1.64 -15.24 0.52
N HIS A 95 0.66 -14.36 0.65
CA HIS A 95 0.40 -13.27 -0.28
C HIS A 95 0.51 -11.94 0.44
N SER A 96 1.40 -11.07 -0.03
CA SER A 96 1.58 -9.76 0.57
C SER A 96 2.28 -8.79 -0.38
N VAL A 97 2.02 -7.49 -0.15
CA VAL A 97 2.80 -6.41 -0.76
C VAL A 97 3.21 -5.46 0.36
N LEU A 98 4.51 -5.32 0.54
CA LEU A 98 5.10 -4.49 1.59
C LEU A 98 5.56 -3.17 0.98
N CYS A 99 5.17 -2.05 1.61
CA CYS A 99 5.53 -0.70 1.18
C CYS A 99 5.79 0.17 2.41
N HIS A 100 7.02 0.61 2.57
CA HIS A 100 7.43 1.43 3.73
C HIS A 100 6.77 2.81 3.68
N ALA A 101 6.34 3.33 4.82
CA ALA A 101 5.84 4.71 4.93
C ALA A 101 7.02 5.71 4.80
N ASN A 102 6.84 6.88 4.25
CA ASN A 102 5.64 7.29 3.51
C ASN A 102 5.68 6.67 2.11
N GLY A 103 4.65 5.95 1.79
CA GLY A 103 4.60 5.20 0.53
C GLY A 103 3.26 5.32 -0.16
N VAL A 104 3.26 5.04 -1.44
CA VAL A 104 2.06 4.98 -2.26
C VAL A 104 2.23 3.95 -3.36
N MET A 105 1.16 3.24 -3.65
CA MET A 105 1.07 2.36 -4.82
C MET A 105 -0.21 2.70 -5.56
N VAL A 106 -0.09 2.92 -6.87
CA VAL A 106 -1.23 3.23 -7.74
C VAL A 106 -1.40 2.11 -8.75
N TYR A 107 -2.60 1.57 -8.79
CA TYR A 107 -2.99 0.54 -9.76
C TYR A 107 -4.07 1.10 -10.66
N ASN A 108 -3.84 1.11 -11.98
CA ASN A 108 -4.86 1.47 -12.95
C ASN A 108 -5.76 0.25 -13.15
N ILE A 109 -6.94 0.27 -12.59
CA ILE A 109 -7.86 -0.87 -12.60
C ILE A 109 -8.95 -0.75 -13.67
N ASN A 110 -9.13 0.41 -14.26
CA ASN A 110 -9.95 0.64 -15.46
C ASN A 110 -11.37 0.06 -15.35
N LYS A 111 -11.99 0.21 -14.17
CA LYS A 111 -13.35 -0.28 -13.86
C LYS A 111 -13.50 -1.81 -13.92
N GLU A 112 -12.40 -2.57 -13.92
CA GLU A 112 -12.43 -4.02 -14.03
C GLU A 112 -12.81 -4.73 -12.73
N TYR A 113 -12.65 -4.07 -11.59
CA TYR A 113 -12.85 -4.67 -10.28
C TYR A 113 -13.93 -3.94 -9.51
N VAL A 114 -14.67 -4.67 -8.68
CA VAL A 114 -15.77 -4.13 -7.88
C VAL A 114 -15.45 -4.06 -6.40
N ARG A 115 -14.39 -4.76 -5.94
CA ARG A 115 -14.05 -4.79 -4.52
C ARG A 115 -12.57 -5.06 -4.31
N PHE A 116 -12.01 -4.44 -3.27
CA PHE A 116 -10.67 -4.71 -2.75
C PHE A 116 -10.79 -5.21 -1.31
N GLU A 117 -10.03 -6.23 -0.97
CA GLU A 117 -9.93 -6.75 0.39
C GLU A 117 -8.46 -6.99 0.76
N ALA A 118 -8.10 -6.72 2.01
CA ALA A 118 -6.77 -6.98 2.52
C ALA A 118 -6.80 -7.13 4.04
N GLU A 119 -5.72 -7.67 4.59
CA GLU A 119 -5.39 -7.61 6.01
C GLU A 119 -4.13 -6.76 6.13
N VAL A 120 -4.16 -5.70 6.93
CA VAL A 120 -3.06 -4.73 7.00
C VAL A 120 -2.37 -4.76 8.36
N GLY A 121 -1.08 -4.58 8.33
CA GLY A 121 -0.26 -4.54 9.53
C GLY A 121 1.19 -4.21 9.21
N LEU A 122 2.02 -4.13 10.23
CA LEU A 122 3.46 -3.97 10.06
C LEU A 122 4.11 -5.36 10.10
N ALA A 123 5.05 -5.60 9.17
CA ALA A 123 5.84 -6.82 9.19
C ALA A 123 6.54 -6.98 10.56
N ASP A 124 6.63 -8.20 11.08
CA ASP A 124 7.14 -8.45 12.44
C ASP A 124 8.58 -7.99 12.67
N GLN A 125 9.34 -7.77 11.61
CA GLN A 125 10.66 -7.14 11.71
C GLN A 125 10.58 -5.68 12.21
N SER A 126 9.42 -5.03 12.10
CA SER A 126 9.18 -3.72 12.69
C SER A 126 9.02 -3.89 14.21
N THR A 127 10.03 -3.48 14.97
CA THR A 127 10.00 -3.59 16.43
C THR A 127 9.25 -2.44 17.08
N VAL A 128 9.21 -1.29 16.39
CA VAL A 128 8.46 -0.08 16.76
C VAL A 128 7.84 0.48 15.50
N GLY A 129 7.07 1.52 15.61
CA GLY A 129 6.47 2.19 14.46
C GLY A 129 4.95 2.08 14.43
N SER A 130 4.37 2.90 13.59
CA SER A 130 2.94 2.89 13.31
C SER A 130 2.68 3.42 11.91
N VAL A 131 1.65 2.91 11.26
CA VAL A 131 1.31 3.26 9.88
C VAL A 131 -0.17 3.55 9.78
N PHE A 132 -0.52 4.63 9.10
CA PHE A 132 -1.86 4.85 8.58
C PHE A 132 -1.95 4.22 7.20
N PHE A 133 -2.83 3.22 7.08
CA PHE A 133 -3.18 2.61 5.80
C PHE A 133 -4.39 3.33 5.25
N ARG A 134 -4.33 3.77 3.99
CA ARG A 134 -5.44 4.44 3.33
C ARG A 134 -5.71 3.82 1.98
N ILE A 135 -6.96 3.56 1.71
CA ILE A 135 -7.44 3.16 0.38
C ILE A 135 -8.08 4.39 -0.23
N MET A 136 -7.62 4.78 -1.41
CA MET A 136 -8.08 6.00 -2.11
C MET A 136 -8.41 5.69 -3.56
N ASN A 137 -9.21 6.53 -4.18
CA ASN A 137 -9.66 6.35 -5.57
C ASN A 137 -8.95 7.28 -6.56
N VAL A 138 -8.09 8.15 -6.06
CA VAL A 138 -7.32 9.09 -6.88
C VAL A 138 -5.99 9.39 -6.19
N PHE A 139 -4.94 9.56 -6.97
CA PHE A 139 -3.64 9.93 -6.44
C PHE A 139 -3.68 11.35 -5.89
N PRO A 140 -3.46 11.56 -4.58
CA PRO A 140 -3.60 12.88 -3.97
C PRO A 140 -2.37 13.75 -4.26
N LYS A 141 -2.57 14.94 -4.82
CA LYS A 141 -1.50 15.91 -5.12
C LYS A 141 -0.67 16.28 -3.90
N GLU A 142 -1.33 16.47 -2.78
CA GLU A 142 -0.68 16.85 -1.52
C GLU A 142 0.27 15.77 -1.02
N GLU A 143 -0.14 14.51 -1.13
CA GLU A 143 0.73 13.38 -0.79
C GLU A 143 1.93 13.30 -1.74
N ALA A 144 1.72 13.51 -3.03
CA ALA A 144 2.79 13.54 -4.03
C ALA A 144 3.81 14.62 -3.70
N ALA A 145 3.36 15.83 -3.41
CA ALA A 145 4.24 16.94 -3.06
C ALA A 145 5.06 16.65 -1.80
N ARG A 146 4.43 16.06 -0.79
CA ARG A 146 5.09 15.69 0.46
C ARG A 146 6.14 14.60 0.23
N LEU A 147 5.82 13.59 -0.56
CA LEU A 147 6.76 12.52 -0.89
C LEU A 147 7.94 13.04 -1.69
N LEU A 148 7.69 13.93 -2.66
CA LEU A 148 8.73 14.56 -3.45
C LEU A 148 9.68 15.38 -2.58
N ALA A 149 9.16 16.10 -1.59
CA ALA A 149 9.97 16.87 -0.67
C ALA A 149 10.85 15.98 0.23
N ALA A 150 10.31 14.82 0.64
CA ALA A 150 11.01 13.90 1.52
C ALA A 150 12.06 13.03 0.77
N TYR A 151 11.78 12.67 -0.48
CA TYR A 151 12.60 11.70 -1.24
C TYR A 151 12.87 12.19 -2.67
N PRO A 152 13.53 13.34 -2.85
CA PRO A 152 13.69 13.93 -4.18
C PRO A 152 14.50 13.09 -5.16
N LYS A 153 15.44 12.27 -4.65
CA LYS A 153 16.27 11.41 -5.51
C LYS A 153 15.49 10.24 -6.11
N GLU A 154 14.67 9.61 -5.29
CA GLU A 154 13.88 8.44 -5.67
C GLU A 154 12.71 8.81 -6.56
N LEU A 155 12.19 10.02 -6.40
CA LEU A 155 10.97 10.46 -7.09
C LEU A 155 11.24 11.29 -8.35
N GLY A 156 12.47 11.69 -8.59
CA GLY A 156 12.81 12.52 -9.74
C GLY A 156 12.37 11.93 -11.07
N ALA A 157 12.59 10.64 -11.27
CA ALA A 157 12.20 9.94 -12.49
C ALA A 157 10.69 9.70 -12.60
N LEU A 158 9.96 9.75 -11.48
CA LEU A 158 8.53 9.48 -11.43
C LEU A 158 7.68 10.74 -11.58
N ASN A 159 8.28 11.92 -11.46
CA ASN A 159 7.59 13.20 -11.58
C ASN A 159 6.80 13.34 -12.87
N ALA A 160 7.36 12.86 -13.97
CA ALA A 160 6.72 12.96 -15.28
C ALA A 160 5.41 12.17 -15.37
N ASN A 161 5.23 11.16 -14.48
CA ASN A 161 4.07 10.29 -14.51
C ASN A 161 2.95 10.77 -13.57
N ILE A 162 3.26 11.64 -12.61
CA ILE A 162 2.27 12.11 -11.63
C ILE A 162 1.12 12.87 -12.31
N ASP A 163 1.44 13.76 -13.23
CA ASP A 163 0.43 14.54 -13.96
C ASP A 163 -0.51 13.65 -14.77
N GLY A 164 0.02 12.55 -15.32
CA GLY A 164 -0.77 11.60 -16.07
C GLY A 164 -1.74 10.79 -15.19
N LEU A 165 -1.42 10.59 -13.93
CA LEU A 165 -2.27 9.82 -13.00
C LEU A 165 -3.48 10.60 -12.51
N GLU A 166 -3.46 11.93 -12.61
CA GLU A 166 -4.54 12.80 -12.14
C GLU A 166 -5.63 13.03 -13.19
N ASN A 167 -5.40 12.56 -14.38
CA ASN A 167 -6.38 12.69 -15.48
C ASN A 167 -7.24 11.43 -15.60
#